data_c85be6d932dbb90d6e42e1f6a59605b7
#
_entry.id   c85be6d932dbb90d6e42e1f6a59605b7
#
_cell.length_a   1.000
_cell.length_b   1.000
_cell.length_c   1.000
_cell.angle_alpha   90.00
_cell.angle_beta   90.00
_cell.angle_gamma   90.00
#
_symmetry.space_group_name_H-M   'P 1'
#
loop_
_entity.id
_entity.type
_entity.pdbx_description
1 polymer ?
#
loop_
_entity_poly.entity_id
_entity_poly.type
_entity_poly.pdbx_seq_one_letter_code
_entity_poly.pdbx_strand_id
1 'polypeptide(L)'
;IDDYVDNQREDGYISGIVPSSGWGYGDWPGPVWDAAMFIIPDKLYEYYGDIRAIETIYPVAERYLEMQHKRENKDGVVDEFMKGIGDWCYYHTYTPQDFVSACYYYYQHKLMTRFAEMLGRDSEKYATKTEQLRNYINDKYLNRETGAYSIAKITAQALPLALDIVPKDMEKLVAARLNEAVV
;
A
#
# COMPACT_ATOMS: atom_id res chain seq x y z
N ILE A 1 0.12 -15.62 -10.26
CA ILE A 1 0.39 -15.73 -8.80
C ILE A 1 1.63 -16.57 -8.57
N ASP A 2 1.76 -17.72 -9.22
CA ASP A 2 2.88 -18.65 -9.06
C ASP A 2 4.22 -17.98 -9.33
N ASP A 3 4.29 -17.06 -10.29
CA ASP A 3 5.49 -16.27 -10.55
C ASP A 3 6.00 -15.48 -9.34
N TYR A 4 5.09 -15.00 -8.46
CA TYR A 4 5.50 -14.34 -7.20
C TYR A 4 6.11 -15.35 -6.23
N VAL A 5 5.56 -16.56 -6.16
CA VAL A 5 6.09 -17.65 -5.31
C VAL A 5 7.51 -18.00 -5.74
N ASP A 6 7.70 -18.20 -7.05
CA ASP A 6 8.98 -18.61 -7.64
C ASP A 6 10.04 -17.50 -7.61
N ASN A 7 9.61 -16.24 -7.63
CA ASN A 7 10.50 -15.08 -7.68
C ASN A 7 10.93 -14.58 -6.28
N GLN A 8 10.22 -14.97 -5.21
CA GLN A 8 10.55 -14.49 -3.88
C GLN A 8 11.88 -15.07 -3.37
N ARG A 9 12.77 -14.18 -2.94
CA ARG A 9 14.04 -14.55 -2.32
C ARG A 9 13.84 -15.03 -0.89
N GLU A 10 14.85 -15.74 -0.36
CA GLU A 10 14.85 -16.25 1.02
C GLU A 10 14.69 -15.14 2.08
N ASP A 11 15.18 -13.93 1.80
CA ASP A 11 15.06 -12.77 2.68
C ASP A 11 13.67 -12.10 2.62
N GLY A 12 12.75 -12.63 1.81
CA GLY A 12 11.39 -12.11 1.64
C GLY A 12 11.25 -11.09 0.50
N TYR A 13 12.36 -10.68 -0.12
CA TYR A 13 12.37 -9.68 -1.17
C TYR A 13 11.74 -10.20 -2.47
N ILE A 14 11.05 -9.33 -3.18
CA ILE A 14 10.46 -9.60 -4.50
C ILE A 14 10.97 -8.57 -5.50
N SER A 15 11.28 -9.02 -6.71
CA SER A 15 11.65 -8.13 -7.80
C SER A 15 10.50 -7.20 -8.17
N GLY A 16 10.79 -5.97 -8.54
CA GLY A 16 9.79 -5.01 -9.03
C GLY A 16 9.11 -5.43 -10.34
N ILE A 17 9.65 -6.43 -11.04
CA ILE A 17 9.05 -7.05 -12.23
C ILE A 17 9.00 -8.55 -12.01
N VAL A 18 7.81 -9.13 -12.12
CA VAL A 18 7.57 -10.54 -11.89
C VAL A 18 6.82 -11.13 -13.09
N PRO A 19 7.36 -12.17 -13.76
CA PRO A 19 8.65 -12.80 -13.52
C PRO A 19 9.82 -11.88 -13.90
N SER A 20 10.91 -11.99 -13.14
CA SER A 20 12.10 -11.19 -13.40
C SER A 20 12.91 -11.76 -14.57
N SER A 21 13.28 -10.92 -15.52
CA SER A 21 14.19 -11.24 -16.61
C SER A 21 15.65 -10.84 -16.32
N GLY A 22 16.03 -10.79 -15.05
CA GLY A 22 17.35 -10.35 -14.61
C GLY A 22 17.45 -8.87 -14.26
N TRP A 23 16.33 -8.14 -14.34
CA TRP A 23 16.23 -6.76 -13.92
C TRP A 23 15.02 -6.53 -12.97
N GLY A 24 15.00 -5.42 -12.28
CA GLY A 24 13.95 -5.13 -11.29
C GLY A 24 14.31 -5.53 -9.85
N TYR A 25 15.53 -6.09 -9.64
CA TYR A 25 16.14 -6.17 -8.31
C TYR A 25 17.02 -4.94 -8.09
N GLY A 26 16.86 -4.27 -6.95
CA GLY A 26 17.62 -3.08 -6.61
C GLY A 26 16.73 -1.99 -6.06
N ASP A 27 16.86 -0.76 -6.53
CA ASP A 27 16.20 0.44 -5.97
C ASP A 27 14.71 0.60 -6.34
N TRP A 28 14.14 -0.34 -7.09
CA TRP A 28 12.79 -0.25 -7.65
C TRP A 28 11.66 -0.66 -6.72
N PRO A 29 11.79 -1.77 -5.99
CA PRO A 29 10.70 -2.24 -5.17
C PRO A 29 10.46 -1.32 -3.98
N GLY A 30 9.22 -1.21 -3.66
CA GLY A 30 8.73 -0.45 -2.54
C GLY A 30 7.23 -0.66 -2.40
N PRO A 31 6.60 -0.20 -1.34
CA PRO A 31 5.20 -0.52 -1.04
C PRO A 31 4.24 -0.25 -2.20
N VAL A 32 4.54 0.74 -3.05
CA VAL A 32 3.67 1.12 -4.16
C VAL A 32 3.62 0.05 -5.24
N TRP A 33 4.79 -0.32 -5.77
CA TRP A 33 4.88 -1.24 -6.90
C TRP A 33 4.58 -2.67 -6.47
N ASP A 34 5.12 -3.07 -5.34
CA ASP A 34 4.94 -4.40 -4.79
C ASP A 34 3.52 -4.67 -4.28
N ALA A 35 2.67 -3.63 -4.14
CA ALA A 35 1.27 -3.79 -3.79
C ALA A 35 0.49 -4.66 -4.78
N ALA A 36 0.96 -4.80 -6.01
CA ALA A 36 0.35 -5.69 -7.01
C ALA A 36 0.20 -7.13 -6.50
N MET A 37 1.15 -7.62 -5.71
CA MET A 37 1.12 -8.93 -5.06
C MET A 37 -0.09 -9.11 -4.13
N PHE A 38 -0.60 -8.05 -3.53
CA PHE A 38 -1.80 -8.04 -2.68
C PHE A 38 -3.06 -7.71 -3.48
N ILE A 39 -2.97 -6.74 -4.38
CA ILE A 39 -4.11 -6.24 -5.15
C ILE A 39 -4.64 -7.28 -6.14
N ILE A 40 -3.75 -7.99 -6.85
CA ILE A 40 -4.16 -8.97 -7.86
C ILE A 40 -4.99 -10.11 -7.24
N PRO A 41 -4.56 -10.79 -6.16
CA PRO A 41 -5.37 -11.83 -5.52
C PRO A 41 -6.69 -11.32 -4.97
N ASP A 42 -6.71 -10.11 -4.39
CA ASP A 42 -7.93 -9.47 -3.91
C ASP A 42 -8.94 -9.27 -5.04
N LYS A 43 -8.50 -8.75 -6.18
CA LYS A 43 -9.36 -8.54 -7.35
C LYS A 43 -9.78 -9.84 -8.02
N LEU A 44 -8.94 -10.85 -8.06
CA LEU A 44 -9.33 -12.19 -8.53
C LEU A 44 -10.47 -12.77 -7.68
N TYR A 45 -10.37 -12.62 -6.37
CA TYR A 45 -11.46 -13.02 -5.48
C TYR A 45 -12.73 -12.18 -5.68
N GLU A 46 -12.60 -10.86 -5.76
CA GLU A 46 -13.73 -9.95 -5.93
C GLU A 46 -14.52 -10.24 -7.22
N TYR A 47 -13.84 -10.52 -8.33
CA TYR A 47 -14.48 -10.72 -9.63
C TYR A 47 -14.88 -12.17 -9.91
N TYR A 48 -14.18 -13.15 -9.36
CA TYR A 48 -14.34 -14.56 -9.70
C TYR A 48 -14.70 -15.46 -8.51
N GLY A 49 -14.64 -14.95 -7.27
CA GLY A 49 -14.84 -15.74 -6.06
C GLY A 49 -13.74 -16.79 -5.81
N ASP A 50 -12.60 -16.67 -6.48
CA ASP A 50 -11.53 -17.66 -6.41
C ASP A 50 -10.57 -17.38 -5.25
N ILE A 51 -10.75 -18.11 -4.15
CA ILE A 51 -9.93 -18.00 -2.96
C ILE A 51 -8.49 -18.53 -3.14
N ARG A 52 -8.25 -19.41 -4.14
CA ARG A 52 -6.96 -20.09 -4.34
C ARG A 52 -5.82 -19.12 -4.57
N ALA A 53 -6.08 -17.98 -5.23
CA ALA A 53 -5.08 -16.95 -5.44
C ALA A 53 -4.59 -16.35 -4.10
N ILE A 54 -5.52 -16.16 -3.15
CA ILE A 54 -5.20 -15.68 -1.79
C ILE A 54 -4.46 -16.76 -1.00
N GLU A 55 -4.91 -18.02 -1.05
CA GLU A 55 -4.24 -19.13 -0.40
C GLU A 55 -2.78 -19.26 -0.84
N THR A 56 -2.55 -19.16 -2.15
CA THR A 56 -1.20 -19.28 -2.74
C THR A 56 -0.30 -18.11 -2.36
N ILE A 57 -0.80 -16.89 -2.41
CA ILE A 57 0.03 -15.69 -2.16
C ILE A 57 0.28 -15.42 -0.68
N TYR A 58 -0.59 -15.89 0.23
CA TYR A 58 -0.55 -15.56 1.64
C TYR A 58 0.84 -15.75 2.28
N PRO A 59 1.51 -16.92 2.16
CA PRO A 59 2.83 -17.11 2.76
C PRO A 59 3.92 -16.23 2.13
N VAL A 60 3.77 -15.87 0.86
CA VAL A 60 4.68 -14.96 0.15
C VAL A 60 4.51 -13.54 0.68
N ALA A 61 3.26 -13.09 0.79
CA ALA A 61 2.89 -11.77 1.32
C ALA A 61 3.31 -11.61 2.79
N GLU A 62 3.16 -12.66 3.60
CA GLU A 62 3.59 -12.66 5.00
C GLU A 62 5.11 -12.46 5.11
N ARG A 63 5.92 -13.25 4.40
CA ARG A 63 7.40 -13.08 4.39
C ARG A 63 7.82 -11.71 3.85
N TYR A 64 7.11 -11.18 2.86
CA TYR A 64 7.35 -9.85 2.34
C TYR A 64 7.10 -8.78 3.41
N LEU A 65 5.97 -8.82 4.12
CA LEU A 65 5.68 -7.87 5.20
C LEU A 65 6.67 -7.99 6.36
N GLU A 66 7.12 -9.20 6.71
CA GLU A 66 8.17 -9.40 7.72
C GLU A 66 9.50 -8.75 7.30
N MET A 67 9.85 -8.81 6.02
CA MET A 67 11.00 -8.12 5.47
C MET A 67 10.82 -6.60 5.58
N GLN A 68 9.64 -6.08 5.22
CA GLN A 68 9.31 -4.66 5.32
C GLN A 68 9.37 -4.15 6.77
N HIS A 69 8.86 -4.90 7.74
CA HIS A 69 8.90 -4.55 9.17
C HIS A 69 10.33 -4.33 9.69
N LYS A 70 11.32 -5.08 9.19
CA LYS A 70 12.73 -4.90 9.56
C LYS A 70 13.33 -3.58 9.04
N ARG A 71 12.61 -2.90 8.19
CA ARG A 71 13.05 -1.69 7.48
C ARG A 71 12.20 -0.46 7.81
N GLU A 72 11.29 -0.60 8.75
CA GLU A 72 10.51 0.51 9.25
C GLU A 72 11.40 1.57 9.89
N ASN A 73 11.02 2.82 9.69
CA ASN A 73 11.61 3.94 10.41
C ASN A 73 11.19 3.93 11.89
N LYS A 74 11.65 4.92 12.68
CA LYS A 74 11.33 5.05 14.11
C LYS A 74 9.83 5.17 14.42
N ASP A 75 9.03 5.57 13.43
CA ASP A 75 7.58 5.74 13.54
C ASP A 75 6.82 4.45 13.09
N GLY A 76 7.55 3.39 12.77
CA GLY A 76 6.98 2.13 12.34
C GLY A 76 6.40 2.18 10.92
N VAL A 77 6.98 2.96 10.03
CA VAL A 77 6.49 3.17 8.67
C VAL A 77 7.61 2.96 7.66
N VAL A 78 7.26 2.32 6.55
CA VAL A 78 8.11 2.27 5.35
C VAL A 78 7.70 3.41 4.44
N ASP A 79 8.40 4.52 4.51
CA ASP A 79 8.07 5.74 3.77
C ASP A 79 9.09 6.09 2.66
N GLU A 80 10.38 6.13 2.97
CA GLU A 80 11.42 6.45 1.97
C GLU A 80 12.21 5.23 1.49
N PHE A 81 11.90 4.08 2.06
CA PHE A 81 12.66 2.89 1.83
C PHE A 81 12.54 2.42 0.37
N MET A 82 13.70 2.16 -0.24
CA MET A 82 13.87 1.62 -1.58
C MET A 82 13.52 2.57 -2.73
N LYS A 83 13.43 3.88 -2.52
CA LYS A 83 13.23 4.87 -3.59
C LYS A 83 12.18 4.41 -4.62
N GLY A 84 11.12 3.75 -4.13
CA GLY A 84 10.05 3.21 -4.96
C GLY A 84 9.57 4.20 -6.01
N ILE A 85 8.85 3.74 -7.00
CA ILE A 85 8.43 4.56 -8.14
C ILE A 85 7.56 5.74 -7.72
N GLY A 86 6.88 5.65 -6.58
CA GLY A 86 6.05 6.73 -6.07
C GLY A 86 4.92 7.11 -7.04
N ASP A 87 4.77 8.39 -7.30
CA ASP A 87 3.82 8.94 -8.26
C ASP A 87 4.42 8.87 -9.69
N TRP A 88 4.34 7.69 -10.30
CA TRP A 88 4.95 7.41 -11.60
C TRP A 88 4.24 8.15 -12.74
N CYS A 89 5.02 8.74 -13.63
CA CYS A 89 4.51 9.47 -14.79
C CYS A 89 3.57 10.64 -14.43
N TYR A 90 3.83 11.29 -13.29
CA TYR A 90 3.05 12.45 -12.86
C TYR A 90 2.99 13.56 -13.92
N TYR A 91 1.86 14.26 -13.98
CA TYR A 91 1.66 15.40 -14.85
C TYR A 91 1.71 16.69 -14.03
N HIS A 92 2.69 17.52 -14.30
CA HIS A 92 3.00 18.80 -13.63
C HIS A 92 3.36 18.74 -12.14
N THR A 93 2.82 17.80 -11.37
CA THR A 93 2.99 17.82 -9.90
C THR A 93 3.32 16.43 -9.35
N TYR A 94 4.53 16.29 -8.86
CA TYR A 94 4.99 15.06 -8.17
C TYR A 94 4.41 14.98 -6.77
N THR A 95 3.77 13.88 -6.42
CA THR A 95 3.32 13.60 -5.06
C THR A 95 4.48 13.02 -4.23
N PRO A 96 4.79 13.56 -3.03
CA PRO A 96 5.89 13.09 -2.22
C PRO A 96 5.88 11.58 -1.99
N GLN A 97 7.02 10.97 -2.23
CA GLN A 97 7.16 9.50 -2.22
C GLN A 97 6.91 8.90 -0.84
N ASP A 98 7.33 9.56 0.23
CA ASP A 98 7.09 9.14 1.60
C ASP A 98 5.59 9.01 1.90
N PHE A 99 4.79 9.96 1.44
CA PHE A 99 3.34 9.92 1.57
C PHE A 99 2.72 8.76 0.77
N VAL A 100 3.10 8.61 -0.49
CA VAL A 100 2.56 7.54 -1.36
C VAL A 100 2.95 6.17 -0.82
N SER A 101 4.22 6.01 -0.40
CA SER A 101 4.72 4.76 0.20
C SER A 101 3.97 4.40 1.50
N ALA A 102 3.75 5.36 2.39
CA ALA A 102 2.99 5.15 3.61
C ALA A 102 1.54 4.69 3.33
N CYS A 103 0.87 5.31 2.34
CA CYS A 103 -0.48 4.93 1.93
C CYS A 103 -0.54 3.49 1.39
N TYR A 104 0.42 3.09 0.57
CA TYR A 104 0.45 1.71 0.05
C TYR A 104 0.90 0.69 1.09
N TYR A 105 1.79 1.06 2.02
CA TYR A 105 2.15 0.21 3.15
C TYR A 105 0.95 -0.06 4.05
N TYR A 106 0.13 0.96 4.33
CA TYR A 106 -1.17 0.79 4.96
C TYR A 106 -2.07 -0.18 4.18
N TYR A 107 -2.17 0.00 2.85
CA TYR A 107 -3.06 -0.80 2.03
C TYR A 107 -2.66 -2.29 1.97
N GLN A 108 -1.36 -2.58 1.94
CA GLN A 108 -0.84 -3.94 2.04
C GLN A 108 -1.27 -4.63 3.35
N HIS A 109 -1.18 -3.93 4.48
CA HIS A 109 -1.62 -4.47 5.77
C HIS A 109 -3.13 -4.65 5.85
N LYS A 110 -3.91 -3.71 5.30
CA LYS A 110 -5.37 -3.81 5.17
C LYS A 110 -5.77 -5.04 4.37
N LEU A 111 -5.13 -5.28 3.23
CA LEU A 111 -5.39 -6.47 2.41
C LEU A 111 -4.95 -7.75 3.12
N MET A 112 -3.81 -7.73 3.80
CA MET A 112 -3.35 -8.89 4.56
C MET A 112 -4.27 -9.22 5.75
N THR A 113 -4.83 -8.22 6.42
CA THR A 113 -5.89 -8.41 7.43
C THR A 113 -7.06 -9.18 6.82
N ARG A 114 -7.59 -8.69 5.69
CA ARG A 114 -8.69 -9.33 4.98
C ARG A 114 -8.36 -10.76 4.54
N PHE A 115 -7.17 -11.00 4.01
CA PHE A 115 -6.74 -12.34 3.61
C PHE A 115 -6.66 -13.31 4.79
N ALA A 116 -6.11 -12.85 5.92
CA ALA A 116 -6.08 -13.67 7.14
C ALA A 116 -7.49 -14.05 7.61
N GLU A 117 -8.42 -13.10 7.66
CA GLU A 117 -9.82 -13.34 8.01
C GLU A 117 -10.49 -14.35 7.07
N MET A 118 -10.32 -14.18 5.74
CA MET A 118 -10.88 -15.08 4.74
C MET A 118 -10.35 -16.50 4.82
N LEU A 119 -9.10 -16.66 5.27
CA LEU A 119 -8.45 -17.96 5.45
C LEU A 119 -8.64 -18.53 6.87
N GLY A 120 -9.40 -17.86 7.74
CA GLY A 120 -9.59 -18.27 9.13
C GLY A 120 -8.29 -18.23 9.97
N ARG A 121 -7.35 -17.35 9.60
CA ARG A 121 -6.08 -17.14 10.30
C ARG A 121 -6.16 -15.95 11.24
N ASP A 122 -5.24 -15.88 12.20
CA ASP A 122 -5.11 -14.71 13.07
C ASP A 122 -4.76 -13.45 12.26
N SER A 123 -5.64 -12.46 12.32
CA SER A 123 -5.51 -11.19 11.62
C SER A 123 -5.08 -10.03 12.54
N GLU A 124 -5.01 -10.24 13.86
CA GLU A 124 -4.86 -9.16 14.86
C GLU A 124 -3.60 -8.31 14.62
N LYS A 125 -2.46 -8.96 14.33
CA LYS A 125 -1.20 -8.24 14.07
C LYS A 125 -1.30 -7.28 12.87
N TYR A 126 -2.00 -7.71 11.81
CA TYR A 126 -2.18 -6.88 10.60
C TYR A 126 -3.21 -5.79 10.81
N ALA A 127 -4.32 -6.10 11.50
CA ALA A 127 -5.35 -5.12 11.83
C ALA A 127 -4.81 -4.00 12.72
N THR A 128 -4.06 -4.36 13.77
CA THR A 128 -3.38 -3.40 14.64
C THR A 128 -2.44 -2.49 13.86
N LYS A 129 -1.63 -3.07 12.97
CA LYS A 129 -0.71 -2.30 12.14
C LYS A 129 -1.45 -1.38 11.16
N THR A 130 -2.55 -1.86 10.58
CA THR A 130 -3.41 -1.06 9.70
C THR A 130 -3.90 0.20 10.40
N GLU A 131 -4.41 0.09 11.63
CA GLU A 131 -4.87 1.26 12.39
C GLU A 131 -3.72 2.20 12.80
N GLN A 132 -2.56 1.67 13.17
CA GLN A 132 -1.38 2.48 13.43
C GLN A 132 -0.96 3.31 12.21
N LEU A 133 -0.92 2.68 11.05
CA LEU A 133 -0.56 3.34 9.78
C LEU A 133 -1.61 4.38 9.35
N ARG A 134 -2.90 4.08 9.52
CA ARG A 134 -3.99 5.03 9.27
C ARG A 134 -3.83 6.29 10.13
N ASN A 135 -3.60 6.10 11.42
CA ASN A 135 -3.41 7.21 12.36
C ASN A 135 -2.17 8.04 11.99
N TYR A 136 -1.03 7.38 11.74
CA TYR A 136 0.19 8.06 11.30
C TYR A 136 -0.03 8.91 10.04
N ILE A 137 -0.70 8.36 9.01
CA ILE A 137 -0.95 9.09 7.76
C ILE A 137 -1.84 10.32 8.02
N ASN A 138 -2.89 10.16 8.81
CA ASN A 138 -3.79 11.26 9.12
C ASN A 138 -3.12 12.32 10.00
N ASP A 139 -2.35 11.93 11.00
CA ASP A 139 -1.67 12.86 11.90
C ASP A 139 -0.56 13.66 11.18
N LYS A 140 0.16 12.99 10.27
CA LYS A 140 1.29 13.63 9.58
C LYS A 140 0.87 14.45 8.36
N TYR A 141 -0.12 14.00 7.61
CA TYR A 141 -0.38 14.54 6.28
C TYR A 141 -1.75 15.21 6.09
N LEU A 142 -2.74 14.96 6.97
CA LEU A 142 -4.07 15.58 6.86
C LEU A 142 -4.13 16.92 7.59
N ASN A 143 -4.42 17.97 6.86
CA ASN A 143 -4.87 19.22 7.46
C ASN A 143 -6.38 19.14 7.71
N ARG A 144 -6.79 19.03 8.97
CA ARG A 144 -8.21 18.85 9.34
C ARG A 144 -9.07 20.09 9.12
N GLU A 145 -8.48 21.28 9.04
CA GLU A 145 -9.22 22.52 8.78
C GLU A 145 -9.61 22.63 7.30
N THR A 146 -8.73 22.19 6.41
CA THR A 146 -8.90 22.37 4.96
C THR A 146 -9.27 21.10 4.22
N GLY A 147 -9.14 19.92 4.83
CA GLY A 147 -9.26 18.62 4.17
C GLY A 147 -8.12 18.29 3.21
N ALA A 148 -7.05 19.04 3.25
CA ALA A 148 -5.90 18.82 2.36
C ALA A 148 -4.99 17.73 2.90
N TYR A 149 -4.62 16.78 2.04
CA TYR A 149 -3.52 15.84 2.28
C TYR A 149 -2.24 16.29 1.59
N SER A 150 -1.11 16.19 2.31
CA SER A 150 0.23 16.43 1.76
C SER A 150 0.28 17.74 0.96
N ILE A 151 0.50 17.66 -0.36
CA ILE A 151 0.59 18.81 -1.27
C ILE A 151 -0.76 19.31 -1.83
N ALA A 152 -1.88 18.76 -1.36
CA ALA A 152 -3.23 19.13 -1.78
C ALA A 152 -3.50 19.04 -3.31
N LYS A 153 -2.85 18.10 -4.01
CA LYS A 153 -3.02 17.87 -5.44
C LYS A 153 -3.76 16.56 -5.71
N ILE A 154 -4.12 16.29 -6.95
CA ILE A 154 -5.02 15.18 -7.35
C ILE A 154 -4.64 13.85 -6.69
N THR A 155 -3.44 13.35 -6.91
CA THR A 155 -3.00 12.06 -6.34
C THR A 155 -3.02 12.08 -4.81
N ALA A 156 -2.56 13.20 -4.19
CA ALA A 156 -2.52 13.32 -2.74
C ALA A 156 -3.91 13.33 -2.09
N GLN A 157 -4.94 13.80 -2.80
CA GLN A 157 -6.32 13.77 -2.32
C GLN A 157 -7.05 12.47 -2.67
N ALA A 158 -6.83 11.95 -3.88
CA ALA A 158 -7.52 10.75 -4.36
C ALA A 158 -7.08 9.48 -3.62
N LEU A 159 -5.79 9.34 -3.35
CA LEU A 159 -5.23 8.12 -2.77
C LEU A 159 -5.80 7.78 -1.38
N PRO A 160 -5.86 8.70 -0.40
CA PRO A 160 -6.47 8.41 0.90
C PRO A 160 -7.97 8.08 0.82
N LEU A 161 -8.71 8.70 -0.10
CA LEU A 161 -10.12 8.37 -0.34
C LEU A 161 -10.27 6.96 -0.92
N ALA A 162 -9.49 6.62 -1.94
CA ALA A 162 -9.56 5.33 -2.62
C ALA A 162 -9.16 4.15 -1.71
N LEU A 163 -8.28 4.38 -0.74
CA LEU A 163 -7.78 3.36 0.17
C LEU A 163 -8.52 3.29 1.52
N ASP A 164 -9.55 4.11 1.74
CA ASP A 164 -10.29 4.25 3.01
C ASP A 164 -9.40 4.68 4.20
N ILE A 165 -8.44 5.57 3.95
CA ILE A 165 -7.58 6.15 4.97
C ILE A 165 -8.29 7.30 5.68
N VAL A 166 -9.10 8.06 4.94
CA VAL A 166 -9.75 9.28 5.41
C VAL A 166 -10.68 8.99 6.60
N PRO A 167 -10.61 9.78 7.70
CA PRO A 167 -11.59 9.69 8.76
C PRO A 167 -13.01 9.98 8.26
N LYS A 168 -14.01 9.24 8.74
CA LYS A 168 -15.40 9.34 8.26
C LYS A 168 -15.97 10.76 8.32
N ASP A 169 -15.65 11.51 9.37
CA ASP A 169 -16.06 12.90 9.55
C ASP A 169 -15.43 13.87 8.54
N MET A 170 -14.32 13.47 7.90
CA MET A 170 -13.57 14.28 6.96
C MET A 170 -13.81 13.94 5.48
N GLU A 171 -14.47 12.82 5.17
CA GLU A 171 -14.62 12.34 3.79
C GLU A 171 -15.22 13.39 2.84
N LYS A 172 -16.26 14.09 3.25
CA LYS A 172 -16.92 15.12 2.43
C LYS A 172 -15.98 16.29 2.14
N LEU A 173 -15.20 16.71 3.13
CA LEU A 173 -14.28 17.84 3.00
C LEU A 173 -13.10 17.47 2.07
N VAL A 174 -12.55 16.27 2.26
CA VAL A 174 -11.45 15.76 1.42
C VAL A 174 -11.92 15.55 -0.03
N ALA A 175 -13.12 15.03 -0.25
CA ALA A 175 -13.70 14.87 -1.58
C ALA A 175 -13.94 16.23 -2.28
N ALA A 176 -14.44 17.23 -1.53
CA ALA A 176 -14.58 18.58 -2.07
C ALA A 176 -13.23 19.17 -2.49
N ARG A 177 -12.19 18.96 -1.67
CA ARG A 177 -10.83 19.39 -2.00
C ARG A 177 -10.26 18.67 -3.22
N LEU A 178 -10.58 17.39 -3.43
CA LEU A 178 -10.21 16.67 -4.64
C LEU A 178 -10.85 17.32 -5.89
N ASN A 179 -12.15 17.64 -5.82
CA ASN A 179 -12.84 18.30 -6.92
C ASN A 179 -12.20 19.66 -7.30
N GLU A 180 -11.79 20.44 -6.31
CA GLU A 180 -11.07 21.70 -6.55
C GLU A 180 -9.70 21.49 -7.21
N ALA A 181 -9.04 20.37 -6.95
CA ALA A 181 -7.73 20.06 -7.51
C ALA A 181 -7.80 19.56 -8.97
N VAL A 182 -8.96 19.10 -9.44
CA VAL A 182 -9.17 18.57 -10.80
C VAL A 182 -9.53 19.68 -11.80
N VAL A 183 -10.06 20.81 -11.33
CA VAL A 183 -10.46 21.97 -12.14
C VAL A 183 -9.28 22.93 -12.32
#